data_959a5c4bfb678d40f69dde98e4e09662
#
_entry.id   959a5c4bfb678d40f69dde98e4e09662
#
_cell.length_a   1.000
_cell.length_b   1.000
_cell.length_c   1.000
_cell.angle_alpha   90.00
_cell.angle_beta   90.00
_cell.angle_gamma   90.00
#
_symmetry.space_group_name_H-M   'P 1'
#
loop_
_entity.id
_entity.type
_entity.pdbx_description
1 polymer ?
#
loop_
_entity_poly.entity_id
_entity_poly.type
_entity_poly.pdbx_seq_one_letter_code
_entity_poly.pdbx_strand_id
1 'polypeptide(L)'
;MVDETPSLGRAEEEIQGPGARLSRRRFVAVGGLSGIAALLAACGGSSTPTTAAPTANLSAPKPTALPQLSPVASGTPAPAAQATPAAAATIGKLVLNSDPYPKYTGTPKDSDTLTMIRGGEDLSDLNPDALNSYSPYTFVYDPLLWMDEFTLNPAPWLASKWEVSADGKSYTYTLRNDIKWHDGTPLTADDVAFSMIVYRDDPESAVARFFPLMKQDPTVVDPPTVRFDLSDTSGDWVLNASNQFMLQKKQLGDYYNAGHGQNGAKTLKGFPYEQQMLIGTGPWKQVKYSPGSAPPYLQYQRNENYFQNAPHFNQMIFKTIDQSSSRLTAWLNNETDLLWPVTATDVDQVKNQDGWLYSEHALAFMCSWINFKNAKQAHPEFLNDKAVRQALSTGIDRKGYSDAIFKGFVDETKVGSIAFSWAYDTDLKNPTYDQAKAQQMLSDAGYKTDSSGKLLGKDGKPVTLDAIVANTNQYPVDKIAVSVQEDLRKLGIEMQIETLDPATLKNRWQKTFDWDLWFYSRILFAGFSDYTYYHSAWDPRTNPQGRNAGGWKNTQADTLLDQIIRQPDLTKQKALLAQFQTIIADDMPALWYGFPDDLILVKKNLLGYQPNTGWQYWDSWKIWRTS
;
A
#
# COMPACT_ATOMS: atom_id res chain seq x y z
N MET A 1 -6.87 -70.50 3.98
CA MET A 1 -6.10 -70.76 2.76
C MET A 1 -5.48 -69.44 2.40
N VAL A 2 -4.34 -69.17 2.91
CA VAL A 2 -3.03 -69.17 2.23
C VAL A 2 -2.89 -67.91 1.41
N ASP A 3 -2.22 -66.90 1.87
CA ASP A 3 -0.76 -66.61 1.82
C ASP A 3 -0.43 -65.93 0.48
N GLU A 4 0.15 -64.84 0.37
CA GLU A 4 1.55 -64.46 0.55
C GLU A 4 1.77 -62.98 0.23
N THR A 5 2.48 -62.31 1.11
CA THR A 5 3.26 -61.10 0.79
C THR A 5 4.56 -61.50 0.07
N PRO A 6 5.18 -60.60 -0.69
CA PRO A 6 6.61 -60.43 -0.48
C PRO A 6 7.06 -58.97 -0.28
N SER A 7 7.85 -58.81 0.72
CA SER A 7 8.83 -57.76 0.96
C SER A 7 10.02 -57.89 -0.01
N LEU A 8 10.52 -56.74 -0.49
CA LEU A 8 11.90 -56.54 -1.00
C LEU A 8 12.10 -55.02 -0.97
N GLY A 9 13.08 -54.45 -0.37
CA GLY A 9 14.47 -54.83 -0.21
C GLY A 9 15.24 -53.54 -0.54
N ARG A 10 15.93 -53.00 0.47
CA ARG A 10 16.90 -51.90 0.30
C ARG A 10 17.96 -52.27 -0.73
N ALA A 11 18.38 -51.34 -1.57
CA ALA A 11 19.70 -51.31 -2.18
C ALA A 11 20.28 -49.91 -2.06
N GLU A 12 21.22 -49.78 -1.13
CA GLU A 12 22.23 -48.73 -1.11
C GLU A 12 23.22 -49.04 -2.26
N GLU A 13 23.50 -48.07 -3.10
CA GLU A 13 24.67 -48.11 -3.97
C GLU A 13 25.51 -46.85 -3.72
N GLU A 14 26.59 -47.07 -2.98
CA GLU A 14 27.76 -46.18 -2.90
C GLU A 14 28.44 -46.11 -4.27
N ILE A 15 28.70 -44.88 -4.74
CA ILE A 15 29.77 -44.62 -5.71
C ILE A 15 30.70 -43.58 -5.10
N GLN A 16 31.92 -44.05 -4.79
CA GLN A 16 33.06 -43.27 -4.34
C GLN A 16 33.76 -42.55 -5.49
N GLY A 17 34.10 -41.30 -5.26
CA GLY A 17 35.24 -40.42 -5.49
C GLY A 17 35.83 -40.25 -6.90
N PRO A 18 36.78 -39.32 -7.12
CA PRO A 18 37.64 -38.68 -6.12
C PRO A 18 37.76 -37.14 -6.22
N GLY A 19 38.16 -36.59 -5.15
CA GLY A 19 38.59 -35.32 -4.70
C GLY A 19 39.26 -34.30 -5.62
N ALA A 20 38.95 -33.06 -5.30
CA ALA A 20 39.92 -31.97 -5.37
C ALA A 20 39.56 -30.91 -4.31
N ARG A 21 40.33 -30.92 -3.24
CA ARG A 21 40.45 -29.83 -2.29
C ARG A 21 41.17 -28.67 -2.98
N LEU A 22 40.61 -27.48 -2.96
CA LEU A 22 41.37 -26.26 -3.12
C LEU A 22 41.18 -25.36 -1.90
N SER A 23 42.33 -25.11 -1.32
CA SER A 23 42.58 -24.46 -0.06
C SER A 23 42.27 -22.97 -0.03
N ARG A 24 41.86 -22.50 1.16
CA ARG A 24 41.94 -21.11 1.59
C ARG A 24 43.35 -20.56 1.37
N ARG A 25 43.48 -19.44 0.71
CA ARG A 25 44.63 -18.56 0.86
C ARG A 25 44.16 -17.15 1.21
N ARG A 26 44.58 -16.77 2.40
CA ARG A 26 44.66 -15.41 2.93
C ARG A 26 45.42 -14.51 1.94
N PHE A 27 44.96 -13.31 1.72
CA PHE A 27 45.84 -12.23 1.33
C PHE A 27 45.85 -11.18 2.42
N VAL A 28 47.06 -11.01 2.94
CA VAL A 28 47.47 -10.09 3.99
C VAL A 28 47.61 -8.71 3.36
N ALA A 29 47.20 -7.71 4.15
CA ALA A 29 47.43 -6.30 3.90
C ALA A 29 48.94 -5.99 3.85
N VAL A 30 49.33 -5.13 2.91
CA VAL A 30 50.48 -4.28 3.06
C VAL A 30 50.09 -2.90 2.60
N GLY A 31 50.32 -1.96 3.49
CA GLY A 31 50.09 -0.57 3.37
C GLY A 31 51.12 0.13 2.47
N GLY A 32 50.82 1.35 2.16
CA GLY A 32 51.71 2.28 1.42
C GLY A 32 51.09 3.66 1.44
N LEU A 33 51.45 4.42 2.46
CA LEU A 33 51.36 5.88 2.50
C LEU A 33 52.35 6.51 1.50
N SER A 34 51.96 7.61 0.92
CA SER A 34 52.72 8.78 0.44
C SER A 34 51.99 9.31 -0.80
N GLY A 35 51.42 10.48 -0.82
CA GLY A 35 51.99 11.79 -0.62
C GLY A 35 52.26 12.38 -1.99
N ILE A 36 51.67 13.50 -2.26
CA ILE A 36 52.29 14.64 -2.94
C ILE A 36 51.27 15.79 -2.92
N ALA A 37 51.68 16.81 -2.18
CA ALA A 37 51.14 18.15 -2.20
C ALA A 37 51.73 18.96 -3.35
N ALA A 38 51.03 20.02 -3.69
CA ALA A 38 51.52 21.24 -4.32
C ALA A 38 51.79 21.24 -5.81
N LEU A 39 51.04 22.06 -6.50
CA LEU A 39 51.57 23.08 -7.40
C LEU A 39 50.66 24.30 -7.34
N LEU A 40 51.20 25.33 -6.65
CA LEU A 40 50.77 26.71 -6.67
C LEU A 40 51.56 27.46 -7.75
N ALA A 41 50.97 28.57 -8.17
CA ALA A 41 51.54 29.72 -8.86
C ALA A 41 51.49 29.67 -10.39
N ALA A 42 51.19 30.70 -11.08
CA ALA A 42 51.17 32.14 -10.87
C ALA A 42 50.63 32.86 -12.11
N CYS A 43 50.25 34.06 -11.93
CA CYS A 43 50.22 35.31 -12.68
C CYS A 43 48.84 35.92 -12.68
N GLY A 44 48.53 37.00 -12.05
CA GLY A 44 49.25 38.26 -11.89
C GLY A 44 48.52 39.32 -12.71
N GLY A 45 47.88 40.31 -12.08
CA GLY A 45 47.28 41.45 -12.78
C GLY A 45 46.30 42.23 -11.94
N SER A 46 46.84 43.26 -11.29
CA SER A 46 46.18 44.27 -10.45
C SER A 46 45.20 45.18 -11.20
N SER A 47 44.11 45.59 -10.53
CA SER A 47 43.74 47.00 -10.39
C SER A 47 42.39 47.14 -9.65
N THR A 48 42.40 47.75 -8.49
CA THR A 48 41.25 48.46 -7.88
C THR A 48 41.02 49.80 -8.58
N PRO A 49 39.83 50.45 -8.52
CA PRO A 49 39.30 50.96 -7.26
C PRO A 49 37.76 50.96 -7.14
N THR A 50 37.35 50.83 -5.88
CA THR A 50 36.35 51.55 -5.12
C THR A 50 35.20 52.28 -5.83
N THR A 51 33.95 51.81 -5.52
CA THR A 51 32.88 52.72 -5.16
C THR A 51 31.91 52.02 -4.20
N ALA A 52 31.73 52.64 -3.05
CA ALA A 52 30.78 52.26 -2.03
C ALA A 52 29.35 52.50 -2.53
N ALA A 53 28.48 51.53 -2.34
CA ALA A 53 27.02 51.72 -2.41
C ALA A 53 26.39 51.46 -1.04
N PRO A 54 25.30 52.12 -0.70
CA PRO A 54 24.84 52.32 0.66
C PRO A 54 24.20 51.07 1.25
N THR A 55 24.52 50.82 2.51
CA THR A 55 23.88 49.85 3.39
C THR A 55 22.42 50.21 3.60
N ALA A 56 21.51 49.53 2.92
CA ALA A 56 20.10 49.50 3.28
C ALA A 56 19.93 48.51 4.43
N ASN A 57 19.59 49.02 5.59
CA ASN A 57 19.14 48.28 6.75
C ASN A 57 17.78 47.64 6.41
N LEU A 58 17.80 46.42 5.91
CA LEU A 58 16.62 45.57 5.83
C LEU A 58 16.46 44.88 7.19
N SER A 59 15.61 45.44 8.03
CA SER A 59 15.07 44.76 9.19
C SER A 59 14.43 43.48 8.73
N ALA A 60 14.91 42.32 9.21
CA ALA A 60 14.30 41.02 8.96
C ALA A 60 12.84 41.06 9.41
N PRO A 61 11.89 40.60 8.59
CA PRO A 61 10.51 40.47 9.02
C PRO A 61 10.44 39.50 10.20
N LYS A 62 9.77 39.92 11.26
CA LYS A 62 9.41 39.08 12.40
C LYS A 62 8.74 37.80 11.88
N PRO A 63 9.13 36.60 12.31
CA PRO A 63 8.45 35.38 11.87
C PRO A 63 6.97 35.49 12.26
N THR A 64 6.12 35.52 11.27
CA THR A 64 4.68 35.32 11.46
C THR A 64 4.53 33.85 11.83
N ALA A 65 4.01 33.58 13.02
CA ALA A 65 3.65 32.23 13.43
C ALA A 65 2.75 31.62 12.33
N LEU A 66 3.14 30.46 11.82
CA LEU A 66 2.25 29.67 10.97
C LEU A 66 0.95 29.45 11.75
N PRO A 67 -0.22 29.53 11.10
CA PRO A 67 -1.47 29.20 11.77
C PRO A 67 -1.31 27.81 12.36
N GLN A 68 -1.52 27.70 13.67
CA GLN A 68 -1.68 26.39 14.31
C GLN A 68 -2.74 25.66 13.51
N LEU A 69 -2.40 24.47 13.01
CA LEU A 69 -3.40 23.51 12.56
C LEU A 69 -4.24 23.21 13.81
N SER A 70 -5.32 23.95 13.98
CA SER A 70 -6.33 23.59 14.96
C SER A 70 -6.68 22.14 14.66
N PRO A 71 -6.79 21.27 15.67
CA PRO A 71 -7.39 19.97 15.46
C PRO A 71 -8.66 20.25 14.67
N VAL A 72 -8.79 19.61 13.51
CA VAL A 72 -10.09 19.61 12.83
C VAL A 72 -10.99 19.04 13.89
N ALA A 73 -11.75 19.91 14.55
CA ALA A 73 -12.78 19.46 15.45
C ALA A 73 -13.51 18.38 14.64
N SER A 74 -13.74 17.23 15.22
CA SER A 74 -14.62 16.21 14.67
C SER A 74 -15.96 16.90 14.46
N GLY A 75 -16.01 17.70 13.39
CA GLY A 75 -17.19 18.38 12.94
C GLY A 75 -18.08 17.27 12.48
N THR A 76 -19.06 16.95 13.30
CA THR A 76 -20.25 16.27 12.82
C THR A 76 -20.57 16.91 11.48
N PRO A 77 -20.56 16.16 10.36
CA PRO A 77 -20.91 16.73 9.07
C PRO A 77 -22.25 17.43 9.27
N ALA A 78 -22.36 18.66 8.77
CA ALA A 78 -23.63 19.38 8.80
C ALA A 78 -24.70 18.43 8.25
N PRO A 79 -25.90 18.33 8.88
CA PRO A 79 -26.91 17.40 8.43
C PRO A 79 -27.23 17.75 6.97
N ALA A 80 -26.79 16.87 6.07
CA ALA A 80 -27.26 16.87 4.70
C ALA A 80 -28.78 16.74 4.76
N ALA A 81 -29.47 17.59 3.98
CA ALA A 81 -30.91 17.55 3.87
C ALA A 81 -31.36 16.08 3.75
N GLN A 82 -32.33 15.67 4.58
CA GLN A 82 -32.87 14.32 4.58
C GLN A 82 -33.43 13.98 3.20
N ALA A 83 -32.59 13.38 2.37
CA ALA A 83 -33.08 12.64 1.23
C ALA A 83 -33.83 11.42 1.79
N THR A 84 -35.05 11.20 1.33
CA THR A 84 -35.80 9.97 1.60
C THR A 84 -34.90 8.79 1.30
N PRO A 85 -34.74 7.79 2.19
CA PRO A 85 -33.87 6.67 1.92
C PRO A 85 -34.30 6.02 0.61
N ALA A 86 -33.43 6.04 -0.39
CA ALA A 86 -33.61 5.21 -1.58
C ALA A 86 -33.70 3.75 -1.09
N ALA A 87 -34.60 2.96 -1.67
CA ALA A 87 -34.66 1.55 -1.34
C ALA A 87 -33.26 0.95 -1.55
N ALA A 88 -32.75 0.25 -0.53
CA ALA A 88 -31.42 -0.32 -0.59
C ALA A 88 -31.32 -1.24 -1.83
N ALA A 89 -30.29 -1.03 -2.65
CA ALA A 89 -30.06 -1.89 -3.81
C ALA A 89 -29.83 -3.34 -3.33
N THR A 90 -30.31 -4.30 -4.09
CA THR A 90 -30.14 -5.72 -3.75
C THR A 90 -29.56 -6.50 -4.92
N ILE A 91 -28.75 -7.50 -4.61
CA ILE A 91 -28.30 -8.51 -5.59
C ILE A 91 -28.81 -9.85 -5.09
N GLY A 92 -29.93 -10.30 -5.67
CA GLY A 92 -30.70 -11.42 -5.12
C GLY A 92 -31.26 -11.09 -3.74
N LYS A 93 -30.86 -11.84 -2.70
CA LYS A 93 -31.22 -11.58 -1.30
C LYS A 93 -30.18 -10.76 -0.52
N LEU A 94 -29.01 -10.54 -1.12
CA LEU A 94 -27.99 -9.68 -0.52
C LEU A 94 -28.43 -8.22 -0.61
N VAL A 95 -28.30 -7.50 0.49
CA VAL A 95 -28.49 -6.06 0.53
C VAL A 95 -27.15 -5.38 0.30
N LEU A 96 -27.04 -4.67 -0.82
CA LEU A 96 -25.83 -3.91 -1.16
C LEU A 96 -25.75 -2.68 -0.25
N ASN A 97 -24.59 -2.48 0.37
CA ASN A 97 -24.27 -1.30 1.14
C ASN A 97 -22.95 -0.71 0.63
N SER A 98 -23.04 0.46 0.03
CA SER A 98 -21.90 1.29 -0.41
C SER A 98 -21.84 2.61 0.36
N ASP A 99 -22.67 2.78 1.42
CA ASP A 99 -22.56 3.95 2.30
C ASP A 99 -21.30 3.80 3.16
N PRO A 100 -20.35 4.71 3.03
CA PRO A 100 -19.13 4.69 3.84
C PRO A 100 -19.40 4.86 5.34
N TYR A 101 -20.47 5.56 5.72
CA TYR A 101 -20.84 5.81 7.11
C TYR A 101 -22.26 5.28 7.40
N PRO A 102 -22.48 3.97 7.33
CA PRO A 102 -23.80 3.41 7.45
C PRO A 102 -24.39 3.68 8.83
N LYS A 103 -25.63 4.13 8.86
CA LYS A 103 -26.36 4.36 10.10
C LYS A 103 -27.19 3.13 10.46
N TYR A 104 -26.91 2.58 11.61
CA TYR A 104 -27.63 1.43 12.12
C TYR A 104 -28.66 1.87 13.18
N THR A 105 -29.83 1.26 13.13
CA THR A 105 -30.89 1.46 14.13
C THR A 105 -31.02 0.22 15.00
N GLY A 106 -31.23 0.41 16.28
CA GLY A 106 -31.35 -0.67 17.25
C GLY A 106 -30.45 -0.46 18.46
N THR A 107 -30.61 -1.30 19.46
CA THR A 107 -29.77 -1.29 20.66
C THR A 107 -28.73 -2.39 20.53
N PRO A 108 -27.42 -2.08 20.62
CA PRO A 108 -26.38 -3.09 20.66
C PRO A 108 -26.62 -4.10 21.76
N LYS A 109 -26.38 -5.36 21.46
CA LYS A 109 -26.53 -6.47 22.40
C LYS A 109 -25.25 -7.28 22.42
N ASP A 110 -24.79 -7.59 23.63
CA ASP A 110 -23.65 -8.47 23.81
C ASP A 110 -23.95 -9.88 23.31
N SER A 111 -22.96 -10.50 22.70
CA SER A 111 -23.05 -11.83 22.09
C SER A 111 -21.78 -12.64 22.39
N ASP A 112 -21.82 -13.95 22.19
CA ASP A 112 -20.71 -14.80 22.57
C ASP A 112 -19.53 -14.70 21.61
N THR A 113 -19.72 -15.07 20.35
CA THR A 113 -18.61 -15.21 19.41
C THR A 113 -18.88 -14.50 18.08
N LEU A 114 -17.88 -13.76 17.62
CA LEU A 114 -17.77 -13.24 16.26
C LEU A 114 -16.75 -14.09 15.50
N THR A 115 -17.15 -14.67 14.36
CA THR A 115 -16.24 -15.43 13.51
C THR A 115 -15.98 -14.70 12.20
N MET A 116 -14.71 -14.46 11.90
CA MET A 116 -14.27 -13.82 10.67
C MET A 116 -13.38 -14.77 9.87
N ILE A 117 -13.60 -14.83 8.55
CA ILE A 117 -12.72 -15.53 7.63
C ILE A 117 -12.13 -14.54 6.64
N ARG A 118 -10.80 -14.57 6.49
CA ARG A 118 -10.06 -13.80 5.49
C ARG A 118 -9.18 -14.71 4.63
N GLY A 119 -8.95 -14.30 3.38
CA GLY A 119 -7.91 -14.87 2.51
C GLY A 119 -6.72 -13.94 2.38
N GLY A 120 -5.56 -14.48 2.00
CA GLY A 120 -4.36 -13.69 1.72
C GLY A 120 -3.61 -13.18 2.96
N GLU A 121 -3.85 -13.79 4.13
CA GLU A 121 -3.08 -13.49 5.35
C GLU A 121 -2.15 -14.65 5.69
N ASP A 122 -0.88 -14.33 5.86
CA ASP A 122 0.12 -15.29 6.32
C ASP A 122 0.21 -15.24 7.86
N LEU A 123 -0.32 -16.27 8.50
CA LEU A 123 -0.23 -16.43 9.96
C LEU A 123 0.99 -17.26 10.40
N SER A 124 1.99 -17.44 9.57
CA SER A 124 3.20 -18.22 9.95
C SER A 124 4.12 -17.46 10.91
N ASP A 125 4.08 -16.12 10.87
CA ASP A 125 4.86 -15.25 11.75
C ASP A 125 4.02 -14.00 12.12
N LEU A 126 3.89 -13.74 13.41
CA LEU A 126 3.18 -12.57 13.96
C LEU A 126 4.15 -11.44 14.33
N ASN A 127 5.25 -11.27 13.60
CA ASN A 127 6.13 -10.14 13.81
C ASN A 127 5.50 -8.83 13.31
N PRO A 128 5.12 -7.88 14.19
CA PRO A 128 4.36 -6.70 13.80
C PRO A 128 5.14 -5.70 12.95
N ASP A 129 6.48 -5.72 12.93
CA ASP A 129 7.28 -4.84 12.09
C ASP A 129 7.57 -5.43 10.70
N ALA A 130 7.49 -6.75 10.55
CA ALA A 130 7.61 -7.43 9.25
C ALA A 130 6.36 -7.28 8.38
N LEU A 131 5.20 -6.97 8.96
CA LEU A 131 3.90 -6.80 8.29
C LEU A 131 3.51 -7.97 7.37
N ASN A 132 3.87 -9.20 7.73
CA ASN A 132 3.52 -10.39 6.96
C ASN A 132 2.01 -10.64 6.95
N SER A 133 1.33 -10.21 8.01
CA SER A 133 -0.11 -10.32 8.17
C SER A 133 -0.62 -9.08 8.88
N TYR A 134 -1.52 -8.32 8.25
CA TYR A 134 -1.93 -7.02 8.77
C TYR A 134 -3.13 -7.07 9.71
N SER A 135 -4.15 -7.85 9.35
CA SER A 135 -5.41 -7.90 10.09
C SER A 135 -5.26 -8.29 11.56
N PRO A 136 -4.44 -9.28 11.95
CA PRO A 136 -4.25 -9.64 13.35
C PRO A 136 -3.80 -8.48 14.24
N TYR A 137 -3.00 -7.56 13.68
CA TYR A 137 -2.46 -6.42 14.44
C TYR A 137 -3.51 -5.36 14.70
N THR A 138 -4.43 -5.13 13.76
CA THR A 138 -5.51 -4.13 13.90
C THR A 138 -6.48 -4.46 15.04
N PHE A 139 -6.53 -5.71 15.48
CA PHE A 139 -7.35 -6.13 16.62
C PHE A 139 -6.67 -5.87 17.95
N VAL A 140 -5.33 -5.93 17.97
CA VAL A 140 -4.52 -5.92 19.19
C VAL A 140 -3.90 -4.57 19.47
N TYR A 141 -3.50 -3.85 18.43
CA TYR A 141 -2.72 -2.61 18.54
C TYR A 141 -3.49 -1.40 18.02
N ASP A 142 -3.15 -0.25 18.54
CA ASP A 142 -3.62 1.05 18.06
C ASP A 142 -2.44 1.89 17.57
N PRO A 143 -2.65 2.81 16.60
CA PRO A 143 -1.67 3.79 16.15
C PRO A 143 -1.70 5.07 16.99
N LEU A 144 -0.71 5.95 16.79
CA LEU A 144 -0.71 7.28 17.41
C LEU A 144 -1.89 8.14 16.95
N LEU A 145 -2.16 8.14 15.66
CA LEU A 145 -3.27 8.87 15.05
C LEU A 145 -4.13 7.89 14.25
N TRP A 146 -5.41 8.13 14.27
CA TRP A 146 -6.35 7.44 13.43
C TRP A 146 -6.29 8.00 12.01
N MET A 147 -6.47 7.15 11.02
CA MET A 147 -6.70 7.59 9.66
C MET A 147 -8.18 7.42 9.36
N ASP A 148 -8.86 8.53 9.05
CA ASP A 148 -10.27 8.46 8.63
C ASP A 148 -10.44 7.42 7.51
N GLU A 149 -11.41 6.58 7.62
CA GLU A 149 -11.58 5.37 6.81
C GLU A 149 -11.74 5.65 5.31
N PHE A 150 -12.19 6.86 4.97
CA PHE A 150 -12.48 7.24 3.58
C PHE A 150 -11.59 8.36 3.06
N THR A 151 -11.40 9.39 3.87
CA THR A 151 -10.64 10.56 3.43
C THR A 151 -9.15 10.39 3.67
N LEU A 152 -8.75 9.39 4.48
CA LEU A 152 -7.38 9.17 4.95
C LEU A 152 -6.79 10.40 5.66
N ASN A 153 -7.64 11.27 6.22
CA ASN A 153 -7.18 12.37 7.06
C ASN A 153 -6.74 11.86 8.42
N PRO A 154 -5.60 12.32 8.95
CA PRO A 154 -5.17 11.96 10.28
C PRO A 154 -6.06 12.64 11.34
N ALA A 155 -6.44 11.87 12.36
CA ALA A 155 -7.24 12.31 13.50
C ALA A 155 -6.60 11.84 14.82
N PRO A 156 -6.82 12.53 15.96
CA PRO A 156 -6.35 12.09 17.27
C PRO A 156 -6.83 10.67 17.62
N TRP A 157 -5.92 9.84 18.18
CA TRP A 157 -6.25 8.49 18.66
C TRP A 157 -5.53 8.20 19.98
N LEU A 158 -4.38 7.46 19.98
CA LEU A 158 -3.56 7.33 21.19
C LEU A 158 -2.89 8.67 21.56
N ALA A 159 -2.50 9.46 20.56
CA ALA A 159 -2.16 10.85 20.77
C ALA A 159 -3.43 11.70 20.75
N SER A 160 -3.62 12.51 21.80
CA SER A 160 -4.73 13.47 21.90
C SER A 160 -4.53 14.71 21.02
N LYS A 161 -3.27 15.04 20.74
CA LYS A 161 -2.86 16.14 19.84
C LYS A 161 -1.45 15.91 19.32
N TRP A 162 -1.11 16.62 18.26
CA TRP A 162 0.26 16.77 17.78
C TRP A 162 0.52 18.21 17.36
N GLU A 163 1.79 18.59 17.38
CA GLU A 163 2.27 19.92 17.00
C GLU A 163 3.48 19.78 16.09
N VAL A 164 3.55 20.65 15.09
CA VAL A 164 4.68 20.72 14.15
C VAL A 164 5.43 22.02 14.41
N SER A 165 6.75 21.96 14.51
CA SER A 165 7.59 23.16 14.68
C SER A 165 7.49 24.10 13.48
N ALA A 166 7.80 25.37 13.67
CA ALA A 166 7.71 26.40 12.62
C ALA A 166 8.59 26.10 11.39
N ASP A 167 9.71 25.38 11.59
CA ASP A 167 10.60 24.94 10.51
C ASP A 167 10.16 23.61 9.86
N GLY A 168 9.08 22.99 10.36
CA GLY A 168 8.53 21.73 9.82
C GLY A 168 9.37 20.49 10.11
N LYS A 169 10.37 20.57 11.00
CA LYS A 169 11.31 19.46 11.24
C LYS A 169 11.10 18.73 12.56
N SER A 170 10.35 19.30 13.51
CA SER A 170 10.06 18.65 14.78
C SER A 170 8.57 18.42 14.94
N TYR A 171 8.21 17.22 15.38
CA TYR A 171 6.84 16.77 15.62
C TYR A 171 6.70 16.33 17.07
N THR A 172 5.81 16.97 17.82
CA THR A 172 5.56 16.66 19.22
C THR A 172 4.17 16.07 19.38
N TYR A 173 4.08 14.87 19.94
CA TYR A 173 2.81 14.18 20.20
C TYR A 173 2.55 14.15 21.69
N THR A 174 1.33 14.49 22.11
CA THR A 174 0.87 14.34 23.48
C THR A 174 -0.13 13.19 23.55
N LEU A 175 0.21 12.17 24.31
CA LEU A 175 -0.63 10.99 24.49
C LEU A 175 -1.84 11.29 25.37
N ARG A 176 -2.87 10.48 25.25
CA ARG A 176 -3.95 10.40 26.22
C ARG A 176 -3.42 9.78 27.52
N ASN A 177 -4.05 10.11 28.64
CA ASN A 177 -3.65 9.62 29.96
C ASN A 177 -4.50 8.45 30.47
N ASP A 178 -5.50 8.03 29.70
CA ASP A 178 -6.45 6.95 30.04
C ASP A 178 -6.14 5.63 29.33
N ILE A 179 -5.11 5.58 28.49
CA ILE A 179 -4.76 4.37 27.74
C ILE A 179 -3.97 3.38 28.60
N LYS A 180 -4.39 2.12 28.54
CA LYS A 180 -3.70 0.99 29.18
C LYS A 180 -3.44 -0.12 28.18
N TRP A 181 -2.29 -0.73 28.32
CA TRP A 181 -1.98 -2.01 27.68
C TRP A 181 -2.89 -3.13 28.20
N HIS A 182 -3.00 -4.22 27.47
CA HIS A 182 -3.81 -5.39 27.86
C HIS A 182 -3.43 -5.98 29.22
N ASP A 183 -2.20 -5.78 29.68
CA ASP A 183 -1.71 -6.20 31.00
C ASP A 183 -2.01 -5.17 32.11
N GLY A 184 -2.73 -4.10 31.79
CA GLY A 184 -3.16 -3.05 32.73
C GLY A 184 -2.11 -1.95 32.97
N THR A 185 -0.89 -2.07 32.46
CA THR A 185 0.12 -1.00 32.57
C THR A 185 -0.25 0.19 31.66
N PRO A 186 0.10 1.43 32.04
CA PRO A 186 -0.20 2.61 31.21
C PRO A 186 0.67 2.64 29.95
N LEU A 187 0.13 3.19 28.87
CA LEU A 187 0.90 3.59 27.69
C LEU A 187 1.69 4.85 28.02
N THR A 188 2.96 4.89 27.63
CA THR A 188 3.85 6.02 27.86
C THR A 188 4.60 6.44 26.59
N ALA A 189 5.21 7.63 26.63
CA ALA A 189 6.08 8.11 25.56
C ALA A 189 7.31 7.20 25.31
N ASP A 190 7.75 6.44 26.33
CA ASP A 190 8.80 5.42 26.19
C ASP A 190 8.41 4.29 25.25
N ASP A 191 7.13 3.84 25.28
CA ASP A 191 6.63 2.81 24.40
C ASP A 191 6.57 3.32 22.95
N VAL A 192 6.14 4.58 22.78
CA VAL A 192 6.11 5.23 21.46
C VAL A 192 7.53 5.38 20.88
N ALA A 193 8.46 5.87 21.69
CA ALA A 193 9.86 6.00 21.27
C ALA A 193 10.46 4.64 20.89
N PHE A 194 10.23 3.61 21.72
CA PHE A 194 10.65 2.24 21.43
C PHE A 194 10.07 1.74 20.11
N SER A 195 8.78 1.90 19.88
CA SER A 195 8.12 1.45 18.66
C SER A 195 8.75 2.04 17.41
N MET A 196 9.00 3.35 17.42
CA MET A 196 9.58 4.05 16.27
C MET A 196 11.05 3.69 16.04
N ILE A 197 11.81 3.40 17.10
CA ILE A 197 13.18 2.88 17.00
C ILE A 197 13.17 1.49 16.36
N VAL A 198 12.29 0.59 16.81
CA VAL A 198 12.14 -0.75 16.20
C VAL A 198 11.81 -0.62 14.72
N TYR A 199 10.79 0.16 14.36
CA TYR A 199 10.40 0.34 12.96
C TYR A 199 11.50 0.95 12.09
N ARG A 200 12.35 1.83 12.61
CA ARG A 200 13.47 2.42 11.88
C ARG A 200 14.64 1.46 11.74
N ASP A 201 15.02 0.76 12.80
CA ASP A 201 16.32 0.13 12.96
C ASP A 201 16.31 -1.40 12.81
N ASP A 202 15.14 -2.06 12.92
CA ASP A 202 15.05 -3.50 12.70
C ASP A 202 15.31 -3.80 11.20
N PRO A 203 16.34 -4.59 10.86
CA PRO A 203 16.63 -4.92 9.47
C PRO A 203 15.54 -5.73 8.76
N GLU A 204 14.63 -6.36 9.52
CA GLU A 204 13.48 -7.08 8.98
C GLU A 204 12.24 -6.18 8.84
N SER A 205 12.30 -4.93 9.30
CA SER A 205 11.17 -4.00 9.26
C SER A 205 10.74 -3.66 7.85
N ALA A 206 9.53 -4.03 7.50
CA ALA A 206 8.91 -3.68 6.23
C ALA A 206 8.60 -2.19 6.08
N VAL A 207 8.57 -1.46 7.20
CA VAL A 207 8.19 -0.04 7.25
C VAL A 207 9.36 0.92 7.46
N ALA A 208 10.60 0.42 7.62
CA ALA A 208 11.80 1.25 7.80
C ALA A 208 11.93 2.36 6.74
N ARG A 209 11.47 2.10 5.52
CA ARG A 209 11.44 3.06 4.41
C ARG A 209 10.62 4.32 4.67
N PHE A 210 9.72 4.31 5.67
CA PHE A 210 8.91 5.46 6.06
C PHE A 210 9.63 6.41 7.02
N PHE A 211 10.81 6.00 7.54
CA PHE A 211 11.58 6.73 8.54
C PHE A 211 12.93 7.28 8.04
N PRO A 212 13.14 7.59 6.74
CA PRO A 212 14.47 7.97 6.22
C PRO A 212 15.00 9.26 6.82
N LEU A 213 14.13 10.11 7.35
CA LEU A 213 14.49 11.41 7.94
C LEU A 213 14.69 11.36 9.46
N MET A 214 14.27 10.30 10.14
CA MET A 214 14.49 10.11 11.58
C MET A 214 15.90 9.58 11.84
N LYS A 215 16.89 10.49 11.90
CA LYS A 215 18.32 10.14 12.06
C LYS A 215 18.75 9.97 13.51
N GLN A 216 17.93 10.42 14.45
CA GLN A 216 18.19 10.31 15.88
C GLN A 216 16.98 9.72 16.59
N ASP A 217 17.19 9.22 17.78
CA ASP A 217 16.13 8.63 18.59
C ASP A 217 15.10 9.68 19.01
N PRO A 218 13.83 9.30 19.16
CA PRO A 218 12.81 10.19 19.70
C PRO A 218 13.17 10.66 21.10
N THR A 219 12.82 11.90 21.43
CA THR A 219 13.02 12.48 22.76
C THR A 219 11.75 12.28 23.58
N VAL A 220 11.84 11.54 24.68
CA VAL A 220 10.79 11.50 25.72
C VAL A 220 10.90 12.79 26.52
N VAL A 221 9.92 13.70 26.35
CA VAL A 221 9.91 15.00 27.06
C VAL A 221 9.39 14.81 28.49
N ASP A 222 8.30 14.07 28.60
CA ASP A 222 7.66 13.62 29.84
C ASP A 222 6.80 12.37 29.54
N PRO A 223 6.22 11.67 30.53
CA PRO A 223 5.51 10.42 30.29
C PRO A 223 4.43 10.45 29.20
N PRO A 224 3.62 11.51 29.02
CA PRO A 224 2.67 11.60 27.91
C PRO A 224 3.22 12.28 26.65
N THR A 225 4.48 12.79 26.63
CA THR A 225 4.95 13.64 25.53
C THR A 225 6.22 13.10 24.89
N VAL A 226 6.15 12.83 23.58
CA VAL A 226 7.28 12.40 22.76
C VAL A 226 7.51 13.37 21.61
N ARG A 227 8.79 13.70 21.33
CA ARG A 227 9.20 14.55 20.22
C ARG A 227 10.09 13.79 19.24
N PHE A 228 9.84 14.00 17.98
CA PHE A 228 10.62 13.50 16.85
C PHE A 228 11.28 14.67 16.14
N ASP A 229 12.60 14.66 16.04
CA ASP A 229 13.37 15.66 15.31
C ASP A 229 13.90 15.02 14.01
N LEU A 230 13.48 15.55 12.87
CA LEU A 230 13.81 15.05 11.55
C LEU A 230 15.00 15.83 10.95
N SER A 231 15.79 15.17 10.11
CA SER A 231 16.91 15.80 9.42
C SER A 231 16.47 16.79 8.35
N ASP A 232 15.23 16.70 7.87
CA ASP A 232 14.61 17.65 6.92
C ASP A 232 13.09 17.66 7.11
N THR A 233 12.39 18.59 6.44
CA THR A 233 10.93 18.65 6.41
C THR A 233 10.33 17.39 5.75
N SER A 234 9.19 16.92 6.24
CA SER A 234 8.49 15.76 5.71
C SER A 234 7.02 16.07 5.48
N GLY A 235 6.55 15.83 4.27
CA GLY A 235 5.13 15.94 3.90
C GLY A 235 4.28 14.75 4.31
N ASP A 236 4.91 13.61 4.57
CA ASP A 236 4.24 12.35 4.85
C ASP A 236 4.50 11.80 6.26
N TRP A 237 5.29 12.50 7.09
CA TRP A 237 5.61 12.04 8.44
C TRP A 237 4.36 11.71 9.25
N VAL A 238 3.39 12.64 9.30
CA VAL A 238 2.15 12.44 10.05
C VAL A 238 1.36 11.25 9.52
N LEU A 239 1.31 11.08 8.20
CA LEU A 239 0.56 9.98 7.56
C LEU A 239 1.24 8.62 7.78
N ASN A 240 2.55 8.55 7.64
CA ASN A 240 3.30 7.29 7.71
C ASN A 240 3.66 6.89 9.14
N ALA A 241 4.30 7.79 9.88
CA ALA A 241 4.82 7.46 11.20
C ALA A 241 3.70 7.33 12.25
N SER A 242 2.71 8.23 12.19
CA SER A 242 1.63 8.22 13.18
C SER A 242 0.65 7.07 13.00
N ASN A 243 0.62 6.45 11.82
CA ASN A 243 -0.23 5.30 11.52
C ASN A 243 0.44 3.94 11.82
N GLN A 244 1.63 3.93 12.41
CA GLN A 244 2.24 2.67 12.86
C GLN A 244 1.65 2.25 14.20
N PHE A 245 1.56 0.93 14.41
CA PHE A 245 1.08 0.35 15.66
C PHE A 245 2.07 0.57 16.80
N MET A 246 1.57 0.90 17.98
CA MET A 246 2.44 1.04 19.16
C MET A 246 2.75 -0.31 19.78
N LEU A 247 4.04 -0.55 20.04
CA LEU A 247 4.59 -1.78 20.60
C LEU A 247 4.92 -1.58 22.08
N GLN A 248 4.57 -2.55 22.92
CA GLN A 248 4.87 -2.46 24.34
C GLN A 248 6.36 -2.72 24.60
N LYS A 249 7.09 -1.70 25.07
CA LYS A 249 8.52 -1.80 25.43
C LYS A 249 8.78 -2.85 26.51
N LYS A 250 7.87 -2.96 27.50
CA LYS A 250 7.98 -3.95 28.59
C LYS A 250 7.96 -5.38 28.07
N GLN A 251 7.14 -5.69 27.05
CA GLN A 251 7.06 -7.04 26.48
C GLN A 251 8.22 -7.34 25.55
N LEU A 252 8.56 -6.41 24.66
CA LEU A 252 9.41 -6.67 23.50
C LEU A 252 10.84 -6.16 23.66
N GLY A 253 11.06 -5.22 24.58
CA GLY A 253 12.31 -4.46 24.66
C GLY A 253 13.54 -5.30 24.97
N ASP A 254 13.46 -6.23 25.93
CA ASP A 254 14.57 -7.11 26.30
C ASP A 254 14.93 -8.05 25.15
N TYR A 255 13.91 -8.63 24.49
CA TYR A 255 14.13 -9.50 23.33
C TYR A 255 14.79 -8.73 22.18
N TYR A 256 14.24 -7.58 21.80
CA TYR A 256 14.80 -6.73 20.75
C TYR A 256 16.26 -6.34 21.03
N ASN A 257 16.55 -5.89 22.25
CA ASN A 257 17.89 -5.44 22.64
C ASN A 257 18.92 -6.59 22.77
N ALA A 258 18.48 -7.84 22.95
CA ALA A 258 19.37 -8.98 22.99
C ALA A 258 20.05 -9.29 21.65
N GLY A 259 19.52 -8.80 20.54
CA GLY A 259 20.15 -8.88 19.22
C GLY A 259 20.15 -10.28 18.62
N HIS A 260 18.97 -10.81 18.31
CA HIS A 260 18.79 -12.14 17.73
C HIS A 260 19.02 -12.22 16.21
N GLY A 261 19.23 -11.09 15.54
CA GLY A 261 19.47 -11.02 14.11
C GLY A 261 20.89 -11.42 13.68
N GLN A 262 21.13 -11.43 12.38
CA GLN A 262 22.46 -11.71 11.83
C GLN A 262 23.49 -10.71 12.38
N ASN A 263 24.66 -11.22 12.77
CA ASN A 263 25.74 -10.43 13.37
C ASN A 263 25.34 -9.66 14.65
N GLY A 264 24.34 -10.15 15.38
CA GLY A 264 23.85 -9.50 16.61
C GLY A 264 22.95 -8.29 16.34
N ALA A 265 22.35 -8.18 15.16
CA ALA A 265 21.39 -7.12 14.87
C ALA A 265 20.16 -7.22 15.77
N LYS A 266 19.67 -6.07 16.22
CA LYS A 266 18.43 -5.99 16.98
C LYS A 266 17.25 -6.26 16.07
N THR A 267 16.38 -7.21 16.43
CA THR A 267 15.20 -7.59 15.65
C THR A 267 14.14 -8.24 16.52
N LEU A 268 12.88 -8.12 16.14
CA LEU A 268 11.76 -8.85 16.72
C LEU A 268 11.52 -10.20 16.03
N LYS A 269 12.23 -10.49 14.95
CA LYS A 269 12.13 -11.78 14.26
C LYS A 269 12.43 -12.95 15.20
N GLY A 270 11.52 -13.92 15.20
CA GLY A 270 11.65 -15.12 16.04
C GLY A 270 11.23 -14.91 17.51
N PHE A 271 10.59 -13.76 17.84
CA PHE A 271 9.95 -13.65 19.14
C PHE A 271 8.90 -14.77 19.30
N PRO A 272 8.82 -15.43 20.47
CA PRO A 272 8.01 -16.64 20.63
C PRO A 272 6.50 -16.33 20.80
N TYR A 273 5.85 -15.80 19.77
CA TYR A 273 4.44 -15.39 19.78
C TYR A 273 3.45 -16.54 20.06
N GLU A 274 3.86 -17.79 19.87
CA GLU A 274 3.05 -18.94 20.24
C GLU A 274 2.94 -19.14 21.77
N GLN A 275 3.96 -18.71 22.51
CA GLN A 275 4.04 -18.81 23.97
C GLN A 275 3.73 -17.48 24.65
N GLN A 276 3.99 -16.37 23.98
CA GLN A 276 3.81 -15.01 24.51
C GLN A 276 2.88 -14.23 23.59
N MET A 277 1.59 -14.22 23.93
CA MET A 277 0.59 -13.52 23.16
C MET A 277 0.92 -12.01 23.02
N LEU A 278 0.52 -11.42 21.90
CA LEU A 278 0.67 -10.00 21.65
C LEU A 278 -0.05 -9.18 22.74
N ILE A 279 0.65 -8.20 23.30
CA ILE A 279 0.09 -7.24 24.25
C ILE A 279 -0.01 -5.88 23.57
N GLY A 280 -1.24 -5.44 23.32
CA GLY A 280 -1.56 -4.16 22.69
C GLY A 280 -2.44 -3.29 23.57
N THR A 281 -2.94 -2.20 22.98
CA THR A 281 -3.91 -1.29 23.59
C THR A 281 -5.32 -1.50 23.03
N GLY A 282 -5.43 -2.31 21.97
CA GLY A 282 -6.60 -2.47 21.11
C GLY A 282 -7.83 -3.11 21.75
N PRO A 283 -8.91 -3.22 20.97
CA PRO A 283 -10.19 -3.73 21.47
C PRO A 283 -10.18 -5.23 21.81
N TRP A 284 -9.20 -5.99 21.30
CA TRP A 284 -9.16 -7.43 21.44
C TRP A 284 -7.83 -7.90 22.04
N LYS A 285 -7.91 -8.76 23.05
CA LYS A 285 -6.77 -9.43 23.69
C LYS A 285 -6.55 -10.78 23.02
N GLN A 286 -5.39 -11.01 22.45
CA GLN A 286 -5.05 -12.31 21.90
C GLN A 286 -4.95 -13.34 23.02
N VAL A 287 -5.64 -14.48 22.86
CA VAL A 287 -5.65 -15.58 23.86
C VAL A 287 -5.18 -16.90 23.28
N LYS A 288 -5.19 -17.04 21.94
CA LYS A 288 -4.68 -18.23 21.27
C LYS A 288 -4.15 -17.90 19.88
N TYR A 289 -3.05 -18.56 19.52
CA TYR A 289 -2.46 -18.53 18.20
C TYR A 289 -2.21 -19.97 17.73
N SER A 290 -2.76 -20.34 16.60
CA SER A 290 -2.72 -21.70 16.05
C SER A 290 -2.37 -21.70 14.56
N PRO A 291 -1.10 -21.39 14.20
CA PRO A 291 -0.68 -21.30 12.80
C PRO A 291 -0.67 -22.68 12.10
N GLY A 292 -0.44 -23.75 12.84
CA GLY A 292 -0.39 -25.11 12.29
C GLY A 292 -1.74 -25.82 12.17
N SER A 293 -2.85 -25.15 12.50
CA SER A 293 -4.19 -25.74 12.32
C SER A 293 -4.68 -25.63 10.87
N ALA A 294 -5.71 -26.36 10.52
CA ALA A 294 -6.33 -26.32 9.20
C ALA A 294 -7.82 -25.98 9.32
N PRO A 295 -8.26 -24.75 9.08
CA PRO A 295 -7.43 -23.59 8.73
C PRO A 295 -6.65 -23.00 9.92
N PRO A 296 -5.56 -22.25 9.68
CA PRO A 296 -4.89 -21.45 10.71
C PRO A 296 -5.85 -20.42 11.32
N TYR A 297 -5.69 -20.16 12.62
CA TYR A 297 -6.57 -19.19 13.30
C TYR A 297 -5.93 -18.51 14.50
N LEU A 298 -6.50 -17.38 14.85
CA LEU A 298 -6.29 -16.63 16.08
C LEU A 298 -7.61 -16.53 16.86
N GLN A 299 -7.52 -16.59 18.18
CA GLN A 299 -8.67 -16.37 19.07
C GLN A 299 -8.36 -15.19 19.97
N TYR A 300 -9.38 -14.36 20.17
CA TYR A 300 -9.31 -13.15 20.95
C TYR A 300 -10.44 -13.12 21.97
N GLN A 301 -10.18 -12.47 23.10
CA GLN A 301 -11.15 -12.08 24.10
C GLN A 301 -11.31 -10.57 24.09
N ARG A 302 -12.50 -10.05 24.33
CA ARG A 302 -12.73 -8.61 24.35
C ARG A 302 -11.91 -7.92 25.43
N ASN A 303 -11.45 -6.70 25.15
CA ASN A 303 -10.85 -5.81 26.12
C ASN A 303 -11.94 -4.98 26.78
N GLU A 304 -12.36 -5.36 28.00
CA GLU A 304 -13.41 -4.66 28.76
C GLU A 304 -13.04 -3.20 29.05
N ASN A 305 -11.74 -2.87 29.04
CA ASN A 305 -11.21 -1.55 29.35
C ASN A 305 -10.73 -0.81 28.09
N TYR A 306 -11.24 -1.15 26.91
CA TYR A 306 -10.86 -0.44 25.70
C TYR A 306 -11.32 1.02 25.77
N PHE A 307 -10.41 1.93 25.48
CA PHE A 307 -10.61 3.37 25.72
C PHE A 307 -11.71 4.01 24.86
N GLN A 308 -12.12 3.37 23.75
CA GLN A 308 -13.27 3.80 22.97
C GLN A 308 -14.55 3.20 23.56
N ASN A 309 -14.73 1.93 23.44
CA ASN A 309 -15.80 1.12 24.05
C ASN A 309 -15.41 -0.36 23.96
N ALA A 310 -15.80 -1.17 24.93
CA ALA A 310 -15.59 -2.61 24.83
C ALA A 310 -16.35 -3.20 23.64
N PRO A 311 -15.79 -4.20 22.94
CA PRO A 311 -16.51 -4.94 21.91
C PRO A 311 -17.81 -5.59 22.44
N HIS A 312 -18.82 -5.69 21.58
CA HIS A 312 -20.09 -6.33 21.92
C HIS A 312 -20.07 -7.86 21.87
N PHE A 313 -18.97 -8.45 21.42
CA PHE A 313 -18.77 -9.89 21.47
C PHE A 313 -17.75 -10.25 22.55
N ASN A 314 -18.01 -11.36 23.29
CA ASN A 314 -17.12 -11.82 24.34
C ASN A 314 -15.79 -12.33 23.78
N GLN A 315 -15.85 -12.96 22.59
CA GLN A 315 -14.67 -13.45 21.89
C GLN A 315 -14.80 -13.28 20.38
N MET A 316 -13.65 -13.31 19.71
CA MET A 316 -13.55 -13.32 18.27
C MET A 316 -12.62 -14.44 17.81
N ILE A 317 -13.02 -15.13 16.74
CA ILE A 317 -12.19 -16.14 16.05
C ILE A 317 -11.89 -15.61 14.65
N PHE A 318 -10.63 -15.39 14.37
CA PHE A 318 -10.13 -14.98 13.06
C PHE A 318 -9.44 -16.16 12.38
N LYS A 319 -9.95 -16.59 11.22
CA LYS A 319 -9.42 -17.72 10.44
C LYS A 319 -8.89 -17.21 9.11
N THR A 320 -7.82 -17.83 8.59
CA THR A 320 -7.34 -17.55 7.23
C THR A 320 -7.59 -18.76 6.32
N ILE A 321 -8.21 -18.50 5.16
CA ILE A 321 -8.50 -19.51 4.13
C ILE A 321 -8.22 -18.88 2.77
N ASP A 322 -7.17 -19.33 2.08
CA ASP A 322 -6.74 -18.69 0.82
C ASP A 322 -7.61 -19.05 -0.39
N GLN A 323 -8.14 -20.26 -0.42
CA GLN A 323 -8.97 -20.72 -1.53
C GLN A 323 -10.37 -20.09 -1.47
N SER A 324 -10.75 -19.30 -2.50
CA SER A 324 -12.04 -18.62 -2.57
C SER A 324 -13.21 -19.58 -2.45
N SER A 325 -13.17 -20.72 -3.13
CA SER A 325 -14.22 -21.75 -3.04
C SER A 325 -14.43 -22.30 -1.63
N SER A 326 -13.33 -22.48 -0.86
CA SER A 326 -13.41 -22.94 0.53
C SER A 326 -13.99 -21.85 1.44
N ARG A 327 -13.63 -20.59 1.20
CA ARG A 327 -14.24 -19.46 1.92
C ARG A 327 -15.74 -19.37 1.67
N LEU A 328 -16.16 -19.49 0.43
CA LEU A 328 -17.59 -19.48 0.07
C LEU A 328 -18.34 -20.66 0.68
N THR A 329 -17.73 -21.85 0.72
CA THR A 329 -18.31 -23.03 1.39
C THR A 329 -18.55 -22.76 2.87
N ALA A 330 -17.56 -22.16 3.57
CA ALA A 330 -17.72 -21.80 4.99
C ALA A 330 -18.85 -20.77 5.19
N TRP A 331 -19.01 -19.81 4.29
CA TRP A 331 -20.15 -18.88 4.32
C TRP A 331 -21.48 -19.58 4.15
N LEU A 332 -21.60 -20.45 3.14
CA LEU A 332 -22.83 -21.21 2.84
C LEU A 332 -23.22 -22.14 4.00
N ASN A 333 -22.23 -22.71 4.69
CA ASN A 333 -22.44 -23.56 5.88
C ASN A 333 -22.70 -22.77 7.17
N ASN A 334 -22.74 -21.43 7.13
CA ASN A 334 -22.87 -20.57 8.31
C ASN A 334 -21.71 -20.71 9.32
N GLU A 335 -20.49 -21.01 8.86
CA GLU A 335 -19.30 -21.16 9.71
C GLU A 335 -18.57 -19.83 9.97
N THR A 336 -19.04 -18.74 9.35
CA THR A 336 -18.48 -17.39 9.52
C THR A 336 -19.58 -16.35 9.53
N ASP A 337 -19.34 -15.29 10.27
CA ASP A 337 -20.19 -14.10 10.35
C ASP A 337 -19.80 -13.04 9.33
N LEU A 338 -18.49 -12.99 8.98
CA LEU A 338 -17.92 -12.05 8.06
C LEU A 338 -16.88 -12.75 7.17
N LEU A 339 -16.91 -12.43 5.88
CA LEU A 339 -16.05 -13.03 4.86
C LEU A 339 -15.42 -11.97 3.95
N TRP A 340 -14.08 -11.97 3.82
CA TRP A 340 -13.31 -11.12 2.90
C TRP A 340 -12.05 -11.85 2.39
N PRO A 341 -11.57 -11.64 1.18
CA PRO A 341 -12.25 -10.97 0.08
C PRO A 341 -13.29 -11.86 -0.61
N VAL A 342 -14.25 -11.20 -1.23
CA VAL A 342 -15.24 -11.81 -2.12
C VAL A 342 -15.00 -11.23 -3.52
N THR A 343 -14.99 -12.04 -4.54
CA THR A 343 -14.89 -11.54 -5.93
C THR A 343 -16.26 -11.26 -6.52
N ALA A 344 -16.34 -10.44 -7.54
CA ALA A 344 -17.59 -10.17 -8.24
C ALA A 344 -18.26 -11.45 -8.80
N THR A 345 -17.45 -12.46 -9.17
CA THR A 345 -17.95 -13.77 -9.60
C THR A 345 -18.46 -14.63 -8.45
N ASP A 346 -17.90 -14.45 -7.24
CA ASP A 346 -18.35 -15.16 -6.04
C ASP A 346 -19.75 -14.69 -5.60
N VAL A 347 -20.07 -13.41 -5.80
CA VAL A 347 -21.38 -12.83 -5.49
C VAL A 347 -22.52 -13.62 -6.16
N ASP A 348 -22.35 -14.08 -7.38
CA ASP A 348 -23.36 -14.88 -8.07
C ASP A 348 -23.68 -16.21 -7.36
N GLN A 349 -22.70 -16.80 -6.68
CA GLN A 349 -22.86 -18.07 -5.96
C GLN A 349 -23.59 -17.88 -4.62
N VAL A 350 -23.48 -16.71 -4.01
CA VAL A 350 -24.04 -16.41 -2.67
C VAL A 350 -25.26 -15.48 -2.69
N LYS A 351 -25.66 -14.95 -3.84
CA LYS A 351 -26.76 -13.97 -3.96
C LYS A 351 -28.12 -14.46 -3.44
N ASN A 352 -28.30 -15.76 -3.26
CA ASN A 352 -29.53 -16.34 -2.68
C ASN A 352 -29.47 -16.49 -1.14
N GLN A 353 -28.36 -16.11 -0.52
CA GLN A 353 -28.19 -16.08 0.94
C GLN A 353 -28.62 -14.73 1.51
N ASP A 354 -29.21 -14.74 2.71
CA ASP A 354 -29.52 -13.50 3.41
C ASP A 354 -28.23 -12.90 4.00
N GLY A 355 -27.93 -11.65 3.66
CA GLY A 355 -26.72 -10.99 4.11
C GLY A 355 -26.62 -9.54 3.65
N TRP A 356 -25.58 -8.88 4.11
CA TRP A 356 -25.10 -7.62 3.57
C TRP A 356 -23.94 -7.92 2.63
N LEU A 357 -23.91 -7.24 1.50
CA LEU A 357 -22.74 -7.12 0.63
C LEU A 357 -22.23 -5.69 0.73
N TYR A 358 -21.11 -5.50 1.41
CA TYR A 358 -20.43 -4.21 1.42
C TYR A 358 -19.53 -4.13 0.21
N SER A 359 -19.59 -2.97 -0.47
CA SER A 359 -18.71 -2.61 -1.57
C SER A 359 -17.99 -1.33 -1.17
N GLU A 360 -16.69 -1.41 -1.02
CA GLU A 360 -15.85 -0.30 -0.60
C GLU A 360 -14.68 -0.16 -1.56
N HIS A 361 -14.25 1.07 -1.79
CA HIS A 361 -13.11 1.32 -2.67
C HIS A 361 -11.84 0.75 -2.07
N ALA A 362 -11.21 -0.16 -2.78
CA ALA A 362 -9.91 -0.68 -2.39
C ALA A 362 -8.84 0.42 -2.47
N LEU A 363 -7.87 0.40 -1.54
CA LEU A 363 -6.64 1.18 -1.68
C LEU A 363 -5.74 0.57 -2.76
N ALA A 364 -6.28 0.47 -3.97
CA ALA A 364 -5.56 -0.08 -5.11
C ALA A 364 -6.06 0.53 -6.42
N PHE A 365 -5.19 0.60 -7.41
CA PHE A 365 -5.62 0.81 -8.78
C PHE A 365 -4.99 -0.20 -9.73
N MET A 366 -5.64 -0.41 -10.85
CA MET A 366 -5.19 -1.32 -11.90
C MET A 366 -4.66 -0.52 -13.08
N CYS A 367 -3.50 -0.91 -13.58
CA CYS A 367 -2.85 -0.23 -14.71
C CYS A 367 -1.98 -1.19 -15.52
N SER A 368 -1.54 -0.76 -16.69
CA SER A 368 -0.31 -1.26 -17.29
C SER A 368 0.73 -0.14 -17.34
N TRP A 369 1.84 -0.36 -16.64
CA TRP A 369 3.01 0.52 -16.74
C TRP A 369 3.58 0.44 -18.13
N ILE A 370 4.01 1.57 -18.68
CA ILE A 370 4.65 1.68 -19.99
C ILE A 370 6.16 1.71 -19.81
N ASN A 371 6.89 0.88 -20.55
CA ASN A 371 8.35 0.91 -20.54
C ASN A 371 8.88 1.83 -21.64
N PHE A 372 9.36 2.99 -21.24
CA PHE A 372 9.94 4.00 -22.11
C PHE A 372 11.38 3.67 -22.56
N LYS A 373 11.98 2.64 -21.97
CA LYS A 373 13.40 2.29 -22.15
C LYS A 373 13.62 0.81 -22.46
N ASN A 374 12.63 0.16 -23.08
CA ASN A 374 12.80 -1.22 -23.52
C ASN A 374 13.76 -1.29 -24.71
N ALA A 375 14.99 -1.77 -24.46
CA ALA A 375 16.03 -1.88 -25.50
C ALA A 375 15.71 -2.95 -26.57
N LYS A 376 14.75 -3.86 -26.29
CA LYS A 376 14.32 -4.91 -27.22
C LYS A 376 13.09 -4.54 -28.04
N GLN A 377 12.48 -3.39 -27.76
CA GLN A 377 11.30 -2.94 -28.46
C GLN A 377 11.60 -2.66 -29.93
N ALA A 378 10.77 -3.22 -30.82
CA ALA A 378 10.93 -3.04 -32.26
C ALA A 378 10.70 -1.58 -32.70
N HIS A 379 9.79 -0.88 -32.01
CA HIS A 379 9.39 0.50 -32.28
C HIS A 379 9.47 1.35 -31.00
N PRO A 380 10.69 1.68 -30.50
CA PRO A 380 10.84 2.43 -29.25
C PRO A 380 10.18 3.81 -29.28
N GLU A 381 10.06 4.43 -30.45
CA GLU A 381 9.37 5.71 -30.65
C GLU A 381 7.85 5.61 -30.41
N PHE A 382 7.25 4.42 -30.59
CA PHE A 382 5.80 4.24 -30.52
C PHE A 382 5.24 4.59 -29.14
N LEU A 383 5.66 3.91 -28.09
CA LEU A 383 5.21 4.19 -26.72
C LEU A 383 5.82 5.48 -26.13
N ASN A 384 6.92 5.98 -26.69
CA ASN A 384 7.51 7.27 -26.30
C ASN A 384 6.71 8.46 -26.87
N ASP A 385 5.89 8.27 -27.90
CA ASP A 385 5.01 9.30 -28.45
C ASP A 385 3.77 9.46 -27.54
N LYS A 386 3.60 10.65 -26.94
CA LYS A 386 2.46 10.96 -26.07
C LYS A 386 1.12 10.80 -26.79
N ALA A 387 1.04 11.23 -28.07
CA ALA A 387 -0.19 11.10 -28.85
C ALA A 387 -0.60 9.61 -29.02
N VAL A 388 0.38 8.73 -29.17
CA VAL A 388 0.14 7.28 -29.18
C VAL A 388 -0.44 6.80 -27.86
N ARG A 389 0.17 7.15 -26.72
CA ARG A 389 -0.33 6.72 -25.39
C ARG A 389 -1.76 7.19 -25.14
N GLN A 390 -2.07 8.42 -25.53
CA GLN A 390 -3.43 8.98 -25.46
C GLN A 390 -4.41 8.25 -26.41
N ALA A 391 -3.96 7.87 -27.62
CA ALA A 391 -4.74 7.08 -28.56
C ALA A 391 -5.03 5.68 -28.01
N LEU A 392 -4.01 4.99 -27.48
CA LEU A 392 -4.21 3.67 -26.84
C LEU A 392 -5.20 3.76 -25.69
N SER A 393 -5.08 4.78 -24.83
CA SER A 393 -6.00 4.98 -23.72
C SER A 393 -7.44 5.24 -24.19
N THR A 394 -7.61 5.98 -25.30
CA THR A 394 -8.94 6.25 -25.91
C THR A 394 -9.54 4.98 -26.52
N GLY A 395 -8.70 4.09 -27.04
CA GLY A 395 -9.14 2.82 -27.67
C GLY A 395 -9.43 1.68 -26.70
N ILE A 396 -9.32 1.87 -25.37
CA ILE A 396 -9.58 0.81 -24.36
C ILE A 396 -11.00 0.90 -23.83
N ASP A 397 -11.78 -0.16 -23.97
CA ASP A 397 -13.16 -0.28 -23.47
C ASP A 397 -13.20 -0.66 -21.99
N ARG A 398 -12.95 0.34 -21.12
CA ARG A 398 -12.96 0.15 -19.67
C ARG A 398 -14.32 -0.28 -19.14
N LYS A 399 -15.39 0.26 -19.72
CA LYS A 399 -16.74 -0.12 -19.30
C LYS A 399 -17.04 -1.58 -19.65
N GLY A 400 -16.62 -2.05 -20.83
CA GLY A 400 -16.83 -3.43 -21.25
C GLY A 400 -16.22 -4.43 -20.29
N TYR A 401 -14.96 -4.25 -19.86
CA TYR A 401 -14.37 -5.15 -18.88
C TYR A 401 -14.88 -4.91 -17.46
N SER A 402 -15.25 -3.67 -17.11
CA SER A 402 -15.92 -3.38 -15.83
C SER A 402 -17.17 -4.24 -15.67
N ASP A 403 -18.04 -4.23 -16.68
CA ASP A 403 -19.27 -5.02 -16.68
C ASP A 403 -18.98 -6.54 -16.69
N ALA A 404 -18.05 -6.98 -17.53
CA ALA A 404 -17.77 -8.40 -17.74
C ALA A 404 -17.02 -9.07 -16.59
N ILE A 405 -16.00 -8.40 -16.04
CA ILE A 405 -15.07 -8.96 -15.06
C ILE A 405 -15.48 -8.57 -13.63
N PHE A 406 -15.81 -7.29 -13.43
CA PHE A 406 -16.08 -6.72 -12.10
C PHE A 406 -17.57 -6.56 -11.80
N LYS A 407 -18.46 -6.78 -12.78
CA LYS A 407 -19.92 -6.60 -12.62
C LYS A 407 -20.30 -5.22 -12.07
N GLY A 408 -19.54 -4.21 -12.46
CA GLY A 408 -19.70 -2.83 -12.03
C GLY A 408 -19.01 -2.46 -10.70
N PHE A 409 -18.33 -3.40 -10.04
CA PHE A 409 -17.58 -3.14 -8.81
C PHE A 409 -16.17 -2.63 -9.11
N VAL A 410 -16.08 -1.55 -9.90
CA VAL A 410 -14.85 -0.83 -10.22
C VAL A 410 -15.18 0.58 -10.71
N ASP A 411 -14.46 1.58 -10.26
CA ASP A 411 -14.51 2.92 -10.83
C ASP A 411 -13.50 3.02 -11.99
N GLU A 412 -13.94 2.70 -13.20
CA GLU A 412 -13.12 2.70 -14.42
C GLU A 412 -12.79 4.11 -14.94
N THR A 413 -13.41 5.14 -14.36
CA THR A 413 -13.24 6.51 -14.85
C THR A 413 -12.00 7.21 -14.29
N LYS A 414 -11.40 6.69 -13.23
CA LYS A 414 -10.33 7.34 -12.49
C LYS A 414 -8.94 7.12 -13.09
N VAL A 415 -8.10 8.14 -12.96
CA VAL A 415 -6.67 8.11 -13.31
C VAL A 415 -5.85 7.66 -12.10
N GLY A 416 -4.84 6.82 -12.30
CA GLY A 416 -4.05 6.24 -11.22
C GLY A 416 -3.14 7.22 -10.48
N SER A 417 -3.56 7.58 -9.28
CA SER A 417 -2.81 8.30 -8.25
C SER A 417 -3.36 7.87 -6.89
N ILE A 418 -3.24 8.69 -5.86
CA ILE A 418 -3.78 8.46 -4.52
C ILE A 418 -5.31 8.64 -4.47
N ALA A 419 -6.05 7.88 -5.26
CA ALA A 419 -7.51 7.97 -5.31
C ALA A 419 -8.16 7.68 -3.97
N PHE A 420 -9.40 8.15 -3.83
CA PHE A 420 -10.22 8.05 -2.61
C PHE A 420 -9.60 8.70 -1.38
N SER A 421 -8.48 9.41 -1.52
CA SER A 421 -7.88 10.20 -0.45
C SER A 421 -8.36 11.65 -0.51
N TRP A 422 -8.14 12.37 0.57
CA TRP A 422 -8.36 13.82 0.68
C TRP A 422 -7.68 14.62 -0.46
N ALA A 423 -6.66 14.05 -1.09
CA ALA A 423 -5.81 14.70 -2.07
C ALA A 423 -6.11 14.32 -3.52
N TYR A 424 -7.07 13.43 -3.79
CA TYR A 424 -7.43 13.05 -5.15
C TYR A 424 -8.17 14.16 -5.87
N ASP A 425 -7.77 14.44 -7.11
CA ASP A 425 -8.50 15.36 -8.00
C ASP A 425 -9.64 14.59 -8.70
N THR A 426 -10.86 14.85 -8.23
CA THR A 426 -12.08 14.18 -8.72
C THR A 426 -12.47 14.55 -10.13
N ASP A 427 -11.92 15.64 -10.69
CA ASP A 427 -12.22 16.09 -12.04
C ASP A 427 -11.43 15.32 -13.11
N LEU A 428 -10.34 14.67 -12.71
CA LEU A 428 -9.54 13.83 -13.61
C LEU A 428 -10.28 12.55 -13.97
N LYS A 429 -10.37 12.31 -15.29
CA LYS A 429 -11.05 11.14 -15.85
C LYS A 429 -10.17 10.48 -16.91
N ASN A 430 -10.33 9.16 -17.05
CA ASN A 430 -9.84 8.45 -18.23
C ASN A 430 -10.56 8.95 -19.49
N PRO A 431 -9.92 8.91 -20.66
CA PRO A 431 -10.61 9.17 -21.93
C PRO A 431 -11.80 8.24 -22.12
N THR A 432 -12.88 8.77 -22.67
CA THR A 432 -14.02 7.96 -23.08
C THR A 432 -13.60 7.03 -24.22
N TYR A 433 -14.04 5.79 -24.16
CA TYR A 433 -13.79 4.77 -25.18
C TYR A 433 -14.31 5.21 -26.55
N ASP A 434 -13.43 5.24 -27.53
CA ASP A 434 -13.75 5.55 -28.93
C ASP A 434 -12.64 4.99 -29.84
N GLN A 435 -12.91 3.83 -30.45
CA GLN A 435 -11.97 3.16 -31.37
C GLN A 435 -11.69 3.99 -32.63
N ALA A 436 -12.72 4.65 -33.19
CA ALA A 436 -12.56 5.43 -34.41
C ALA A 436 -11.68 6.67 -34.14
N LYS A 437 -11.89 7.33 -33.01
CA LYS A 437 -11.06 8.46 -32.57
C LYS A 437 -9.63 7.99 -32.28
N ALA A 438 -9.44 6.85 -31.65
CA ALA A 438 -8.12 6.28 -31.39
C ALA A 438 -7.34 5.99 -32.68
N GLN A 439 -8.00 5.41 -33.69
CA GLN A 439 -7.42 5.20 -35.02
C GLN A 439 -7.03 6.54 -35.69
N GLN A 440 -7.90 7.54 -35.60
CA GLN A 440 -7.60 8.87 -36.14
C GLN A 440 -6.40 9.50 -35.45
N MET A 441 -6.33 9.42 -34.11
CA MET A 441 -5.18 9.94 -33.33
C MET A 441 -3.86 9.25 -33.72
N LEU A 442 -3.87 7.93 -33.95
CA LEU A 442 -2.69 7.18 -34.44
C LEU A 442 -2.29 7.65 -35.86
N SER A 443 -3.29 7.85 -36.73
CA SER A 443 -3.06 8.40 -38.08
C SER A 443 -2.44 9.79 -38.06
N ASP A 444 -2.97 10.68 -37.20
CA ASP A 444 -2.49 12.06 -37.00
C ASP A 444 -1.05 12.08 -36.44
N ALA A 445 -0.69 11.07 -35.62
CA ALA A 445 0.67 10.85 -35.12
C ALA A 445 1.62 10.23 -36.16
N GLY A 446 1.12 9.97 -37.39
CA GLY A 446 1.90 9.50 -38.53
C GLY A 446 1.99 7.97 -38.70
N TYR A 447 1.21 7.20 -37.94
CA TYR A 447 1.13 5.75 -38.07
C TYR A 447 0.06 5.36 -39.11
N LYS A 448 0.35 4.36 -39.94
CA LYS A 448 -0.53 3.92 -41.03
C LYS A 448 -0.94 2.48 -40.84
N THR A 449 -2.14 2.15 -41.29
CA THR A 449 -2.61 0.76 -41.35
C THR A 449 -2.35 0.20 -42.73
N ASP A 450 -1.84 -1.04 -42.80
CA ASP A 450 -1.65 -1.77 -44.07
C ASP A 450 -2.97 -2.36 -44.61
N SER A 451 -2.89 -2.97 -45.78
CA SER A 451 -4.06 -3.60 -46.42
C SER A 451 -4.64 -4.81 -45.66
N SER A 452 -3.90 -5.35 -44.70
CA SER A 452 -4.36 -6.44 -43.81
C SER A 452 -4.94 -5.95 -42.49
N GLY A 453 -4.97 -4.62 -42.26
CA GLY A 453 -5.47 -4.00 -41.06
C GLY A 453 -4.42 -3.86 -39.93
N LYS A 454 -3.13 -4.15 -40.19
CA LYS A 454 -2.08 -4.03 -39.20
C LYS A 454 -1.54 -2.59 -39.15
N LEU A 455 -1.39 -2.06 -37.94
CA LEU A 455 -0.75 -0.76 -37.74
C LEU A 455 0.75 -0.90 -37.98
N LEU A 456 1.31 0.00 -38.79
CA LEU A 456 2.72 0.05 -39.13
C LEU A 456 3.45 1.12 -38.33
N GLY A 457 4.62 0.80 -37.82
CA GLY A 457 5.58 1.75 -37.30
C GLY A 457 6.13 2.69 -38.36
N LYS A 458 6.88 3.69 -37.97
CA LYS A 458 7.50 4.66 -38.90
C LYS A 458 8.51 4.03 -39.86
N ASP A 459 9.00 2.82 -39.54
CA ASP A 459 9.86 2.00 -40.39
C ASP A 459 9.09 1.10 -41.39
N GLY A 460 7.74 1.15 -41.38
CA GLY A 460 6.88 0.38 -42.25
C GLY A 460 6.63 -1.07 -41.81
N LYS A 461 7.10 -1.49 -40.63
CA LYS A 461 6.85 -2.82 -40.11
C LYS A 461 5.66 -2.81 -39.14
N PRO A 462 4.95 -3.96 -38.96
CA PRO A 462 3.85 -4.06 -38.01
C PRO A 462 4.28 -3.72 -36.57
N VAL A 463 3.44 -2.97 -35.87
CA VAL A 463 3.63 -2.68 -34.43
C VAL A 463 3.22 -3.91 -33.64
N THR A 464 4.13 -4.40 -32.80
CA THR A 464 3.91 -5.47 -31.83
C THR A 464 4.33 -5.00 -30.45
N LEU A 465 3.61 -5.43 -29.40
CA LEU A 465 3.88 -5.11 -28.01
C LEU A 465 4.01 -6.37 -27.17
N ASP A 466 5.01 -6.41 -26.29
CA ASP A 466 5.22 -7.48 -25.32
C ASP A 466 4.67 -7.05 -23.96
N ALA A 467 3.69 -7.79 -23.45
CA ALA A 467 3.04 -7.54 -22.17
C ALA A 467 3.38 -8.62 -21.15
N ILE A 468 3.69 -8.22 -19.91
CA ILE A 468 3.91 -9.13 -18.79
C ILE A 468 2.85 -8.95 -17.71
N VAL A 469 2.43 -10.07 -17.08
CA VAL A 469 1.46 -10.10 -15.99
C VAL A 469 1.79 -11.22 -15.02
N ALA A 470 1.47 -11.07 -13.73
CA ALA A 470 1.62 -12.14 -12.75
C ALA A 470 0.56 -13.23 -12.97
N ASN A 471 0.90 -14.48 -12.67
CA ASN A 471 -0.05 -15.60 -12.63
C ASN A 471 -0.92 -15.62 -11.36
N THR A 472 -0.57 -14.82 -10.37
CA THR A 472 -1.32 -14.60 -9.13
C THR A 472 -1.51 -13.11 -8.91
N ASN A 473 -2.76 -12.68 -8.84
CA ASN A 473 -3.11 -11.27 -8.66
C ASN A 473 -4.24 -11.15 -7.63
N GLN A 474 -4.18 -10.12 -6.80
CA GLN A 474 -5.28 -9.78 -5.90
C GLN A 474 -6.53 -9.37 -6.68
N TYR A 475 -6.33 -8.61 -7.75
CA TYR A 475 -7.39 -8.21 -8.70
C TYR A 475 -7.09 -8.81 -10.08
N PRO A 476 -8.09 -9.15 -10.90
CA PRO A 476 -7.93 -9.90 -12.14
C PRO A 476 -7.32 -9.08 -13.29
N VAL A 477 -6.14 -8.51 -13.11
CA VAL A 477 -5.41 -7.73 -14.13
C VAL A 477 -4.97 -8.60 -15.32
N ASP A 478 -4.83 -9.90 -15.13
CA ASP A 478 -4.62 -10.88 -16.20
C ASP A 478 -5.81 -10.91 -17.19
N LYS A 479 -7.04 -10.86 -16.68
CA LYS A 479 -8.25 -10.80 -17.52
C LYS A 479 -8.37 -9.44 -18.21
N ILE A 480 -7.98 -8.35 -17.53
CA ILE A 480 -7.90 -7.03 -18.16
C ILE A 480 -6.89 -7.06 -19.31
N ALA A 481 -5.71 -7.69 -19.13
CA ALA A 481 -4.71 -7.79 -20.18
C ALA A 481 -5.27 -8.44 -21.46
N VAL A 482 -6.08 -9.51 -21.34
CA VAL A 482 -6.76 -10.16 -22.48
C VAL A 482 -7.77 -9.22 -23.14
N SER A 483 -8.55 -8.46 -22.36
CA SER A 483 -9.50 -7.48 -22.90
C SER A 483 -8.80 -6.35 -23.65
N VAL A 484 -7.71 -5.85 -23.09
CA VAL A 484 -6.87 -4.81 -23.73
C VAL A 484 -6.20 -5.33 -24.99
N GLN A 485 -5.73 -6.60 -25.01
CA GLN A 485 -5.20 -7.25 -26.21
C GLN A 485 -6.21 -7.19 -27.36
N GLU A 486 -7.48 -7.51 -27.08
CA GLU A 486 -8.54 -7.48 -28.09
C GLU A 486 -8.80 -6.02 -28.58
N ASP A 487 -8.79 -5.05 -27.70
CA ASP A 487 -8.98 -3.65 -28.07
C ASP A 487 -7.82 -3.10 -28.92
N LEU A 488 -6.58 -3.46 -28.57
CA LEU A 488 -5.40 -3.11 -29.36
C LEU A 488 -5.40 -3.81 -30.73
N ARG A 489 -5.88 -5.05 -30.80
CA ARG A 489 -6.06 -5.78 -32.07
C ARG A 489 -7.01 -5.04 -33.02
N LYS A 490 -8.08 -4.40 -32.53
CA LYS A 490 -8.99 -3.56 -33.32
C LYS A 490 -8.29 -2.31 -33.88
N LEU A 491 -7.24 -1.83 -33.19
CA LEU A 491 -6.36 -0.75 -33.71
C LEU A 491 -5.25 -1.24 -34.63
N GLY A 492 -5.21 -2.54 -34.95
CA GLY A 492 -4.20 -3.17 -35.78
C GLY A 492 -2.87 -3.46 -35.04
N ILE A 493 -2.86 -3.40 -33.72
CA ILE A 493 -1.68 -3.64 -32.87
C ILE A 493 -1.76 -5.07 -32.33
N GLU A 494 -0.70 -5.85 -32.52
CA GLU A 494 -0.55 -7.17 -31.95
C GLU A 494 0.11 -7.06 -30.57
N MET A 495 -0.52 -7.59 -29.53
CA MET A 495 0.07 -7.64 -28.19
C MET A 495 0.23 -9.11 -27.75
N GLN A 496 1.45 -9.49 -27.35
CA GLN A 496 1.73 -10.80 -26.77
C GLN A 496 1.72 -10.71 -25.24
N ILE A 497 1.00 -11.63 -24.59
CA ILE A 497 0.87 -11.64 -23.13
C ILE A 497 1.68 -12.81 -22.58
N GLU A 498 2.65 -12.52 -21.74
CA GLU A 498 3.41 -13.51 -20.98
C GLU A 498 2.97 -13.49 -19.51
N THR A 499 2.44 -14.63 -19.05
CA THR A 499 2.01 -14.82 -17.66
C THR A 499 3.13 -15.45 -16.86
N LEU A 500 3.58 -14.78 -15.80
CA LEU A 500 4.81 -15.12 -15.07
C LEU A 500 4.53 -15.38 -13.59
N ASP A 501 5.33 -16.26 -12.97
CA ASP A 501 5.40 -16.34 -11.52
C ASP A 501 5.98 -15.06 -10.91
N PRO A 502 5.67 -14.75 -9.62
CA PRO A 502 6.09 -13.49 -9.01
C PRO A 502 7.61 -13.23 -9.02
N ALA A 503 8.44 -14.26 -8.90
CA ALA A 503 9.90 -14.11 -8.86
C ALA A 503 10.45 -13.77 -10.26
N THR A 504 9.98 -14.47 -11.29
CA THR A 504 10.31 -14.20 -12.69
C THR A 504 9.80 -12.82 -13.10
N LEU A 505 8.56 -12.47 -12.75
CA LEU A 505 8.00 -11.16 -13.01
C LEU A 505 8.86 -10.06 -12.36
N LYS A 506 9.24 -10.24 -11.09
CA LYS A 506 10.13 -9.29 -10.39
C LYS A 506 11.45 -9.13 -11.11
N ASN A 507 12.05 -10.21 -11.59
CA ASN A 507 13.28 -10.14 -12.38
C ASN A 507 13.08 -9.34 -13.69
N ARG A 508 11.93 -9.53 -14.37
CA ARG A 508 11.61 -8.85 -15.63
C ARG A 508 11.47 -7.34 -15.44
N TRP A 509 10.68 -6.89 -14.47
CA TRP A 509 10.46 -5.45 -14.29
C TRP A 509 11.57 -4.72 -13.51
N GLN A 510 12.42 -5.43 -12.75
CA GLN A 510 13.45 -4.81 -11.91
C GLN A 510 14.87 -4.94 -12.45
N LYS A 511 15.15 -5.95 -13.31
CA LYS A 511 16.51 -6.25 -13.76
C LYS A 511 16.68 -6.31 -15.27
N THR A 512 15.83 -7.02 -16.01
CA THR A 512 16.02 -7.22 -17.45
C THR A 512 15.28 -6.17 -18.29
N PHE A 513 14.18 -5.64 -17.82
CA PHE A 513 13.38 -4.57 -18.46
C PHE A 513 12.96 -4.88 -19.90
N ASP A 514 12.80 -6.14 -20.25
CA ASP A 514 12.45 -6.62 -21.59
C ASP A 514 10.93 -6.84 -21.72
N TRP A 515 10.17 -5.78 -21.62
CA TRP A 515 8.72 -5.72 -21.75
C TRP A 515 8.29 -4.32 -22.22
N ASP A 516 7.11 -4.21 -22.82
CA ASP A 516 6.52 -2.94 -23.26
C ASP A 516 5.44 -2.46 -22.31
N LEU A 517 4.56 -3.40 -21.88
CA LEU A 517 3.48 -3.16 -20.93
C LEU A 517 3.60 -4.13 -19.75
N TRP A 518 3.48 -3.61 -18.52
CA TRP A 518 3.42 -4.44 -17.33
C TRP A 518 2.07 -4.25 -16.64
N PHE A 519 1.19 -5.24 -16.76
CA PHE A 519 -0.11 -5.25 -16.11
C PHE A 519 0.04 -5.52 -14.62
N TYR A 520 -0.48 -4.62 -13.83
CA TYR A 520 -0.25 -4.57 -12.40
C TYR A 520 -1.44 -3.97 -11.64
N SER A 521 -1.74 -4.51 -10.45
CA SER A 521 -2.56 -3.84 -9.47
C SER A 521 -1.65 -3.23 -8.40
N ARG A 522 -1.65 -1.91 -8.31
CA ARG A 522 -0.85 -1.18 -7.33
C ARG A 522 -1.66 -0.95 -6.07
N ILE A 523 -1.18 -1.48 -4.94
CA ILE A 523 -1.72 -1.15 -3.63
C ILE A 523 -1.16 0.22 -3.21
N LEU A 524 -2.04 1.07 -2.73
CA LEU A 524 -1.75 2.40 -2.22
C LEU A 524 -1.54 2.32 -0.70
N PHE A 525 -0.63 3.14 -0.19
CA PHE A 525 -0.46 3.35 1.23
C PHE A 525 -0.86 4.78 1.56
N ALA A 526 -1.19 5.05 2.82
CA ALA A 526 -1.62 6.37 3.26
C ALA A 526 -0.60 7.48 3.00
N GLY A 527 0.70 7.15 2.93
CA GLY A 527 1.77 8.09 2.56
C GLY A 527 2.02 8.15 1.05
N PHE A 528 2.88 9.11 0.62
CA PHE A 528 3.11 9.39 -0.80
C PHE A 528 3.99 8.35 -1.49
N SER A 529 3.46 7.17 -1.69
CA SER A 529 4.13 6.14 -2.50
C SER A 529 4.34 6.56 -3.97
N ASP A 530 3.66 7.60 -4.45
CA ASP A 530 3.80 8.11 -5.82
C ASP A 530 5.22 8.58 -6.13
N TYR A 531 5.95 9.12 -5.15
CA TYR A 531 7.34 9.53 -5.32
C TYR A 531 8.21 8.41 -5.89
N THR A 532 8.13 7.21 -5.32
CA THR A 532 8.97 6.08 -5.75
C THR A 532 8.58 5.47 -7.09
N TYR A 533 7.33 5.66 -7.53
CA TYR A 533 6.81 5.11 -8.77
C TYR A 533 6.95 6.05 -9.97
N TYR A 534 6.97 7.36 -9.72
CA TYR A 534 6.95 8.34 -10.83
C TYR A 534 8.22 9.19 -10.93
N HIS A 535 8.91 9.46 -9.82
CA HIS A 535 10.11 10.31 -9.85
C HIS A 535 11.24 9.61 -10.61
N SER A 536 11.91 10.35 -11.53
CA SER A 536 12.92 9.77 -12.44
C SER A 536 14.16 9.22 -11.73
N ALA A 537 14.51 9.72 -10.53
CA ALA A 537 15.61 9.19 -9.71
C ALA A 537 15.31 7.80 -9.12
N TRP A 538 14.06 7.31 -9.22
CA TRP A 538 13.63 6.00 -8.75
C TRP A 538 13.48 4.97 -9.88
N ASP A 539 14.17 5.19 -11.00
CA ASP A 539 14.34 4.19 -12.04
C ASP A 539 15.21 3.03 -11.51
N PRO A 540 14.70 1.78 -11.47
CA PRO A 540 15.45 0.65 -10.91
C PRO A 540 16.73 0.31 -11.67
N ARG A 541 16.92 0.82 -12.89
CA ARG A 541 18.17 0.69 -13.65
C ARG A 541 19.34 1.45 -13.00
N THR A 542 19.03 2.52 -12.28
CA THR A 542 20.01 3.38 -11.58
C THR A 542 19.85 3.34 -10.04
N ASN A 543 18.66 2.99 -9.55
CA ASN A 543 18.36 2.89 -8.14
C ASN A 543 17.64 1.56 -7.86
N PRO A 544 18.34 0.53 -7.34
CA PRO A 544 17.75 -0.80 -7.11
C PRO A 544 16.50 -0.84 -6.22
N GLN A 545 16.28 0.21 -5.42
CA GLN A 545 15.06 0.37 -4.60
C GLN A 545 13.92 1.04 -5.37
N GLY A 546 14.20 1.50 -6.59
CA GLY A 546 13.25 2.24 -7.41
C GLY A 546 12.06 1.41 -7.87
N ARG A 547 10.96 2.09 -8.14
CA ARG A 547 9.70 1.53 -8.62
C ARG A 547 9.25 2.14 -9.96
N ASN A 548 9.92 3.18 -10.44
CA ASN A 548 9.70 3.74 -11.77
C ASN A 548 10.27 2.80 -12.85
N ALA A 549 9.69 1.60 -12.93
CA ALA A 549 10.21 0.50 -13.77
C ALA A 549 10.14 0.81 -15.27
N GLY A 550 9.19 1.65 -15.69
CA GLY A 550 9.09 2.15 -17.05
C GLY A 550 10.20 3.13 -17.42
N GLY A 551 10.86 3.74 -16.44
CA GLY A 551 11.88 4.78 -16.69
C GLY A 551 11.29 6.07 -17.23
N TRP A 552 10.02 6.37 -16.92
CA TRP A 552 9.38 7.64 -17.26
C TRP A 552 10.15 8.81 -16.64
N LYS A 553 10.25 9.90 -17.38
CA LYS A 553 10.94 11.11 -16.94
C LYS A 553 10.16 12.35 -17.37
N ASN A 554 9.77 13.15 -16.38
CA ASN A 554 9.17 14.46 -16.57
C ASN A 554 9.72 15.41 -15.50
N THR A 555 10.49 16.40 -15.89
CA THR A 555 11.20 17.32 -14.97
C THR A 555 10.21 18.13 -14.11
N GLN A 556 9.06 18.50 -14.65
CA GLN A 556 8.04 19.23 -13.87
C GLN A 556 7.42 18.31 -12.81
N ALA A 557 7.12 17.07 -13.16
CA ALA A 557 6.64 16.06 -12.22
C ALA A 557 7.68 15.76 -11.13
N ASP A 558 8.95 15.59 -11.49
CA ASP A 558 10.05 15.39 -10.52
C ASP A 558 10.10 16.55 -9.52
N THR A 559 10.04 17.80 -10.01
CA THR A 559 10.04 19.01 -9.15
C THR A 559 8.84 19.04 -8.21
N LEU A 560 7.64 18.72 -8.70
CA LEU A 560 6.43 18.67 -7.87
C LEU A 560 6.52 17.58 -6.81
N LEU A 561 6.99 16.39 -7.18
CA LEU A 561 7.16 15.28 -6.25
C LEU A 561 8.17 15.62 -5.14
N ASP A 562 9.29 16.29 -5.47
CA ASP A 562 10.25 16.80 -4.50
C ASP A 562 9.66 17.83 -3.52
N GLN A 563 8.73 18.66 -4.00
CA GLN A 563 8.01 19.61 -3.15
C GLN A 563 6.96 18.91 -2.27
N ILE A 564 6.22 17.94 -2.83
CA ILE A 564 5.17 17.20 -2.14
C ILE A 564 5.72 16.47 -0.92
N ILE A 565 6.82 15.73 -1.07
CA ILE A 565 7.40 14.95 0.05
C ILE A 565 7.97 15.81 1.17
N ARG A 566 8.19 17.11 0.91
CA ARG A 566 8.70 18.08 1.89
C ARG A 566 7.65 19.03 2.43
N GLN A 567 6.40 18.97 1.95
CA GLN A 567 5.34 19.89 2.34
C GLN A 567 4.50 19.34 3.49
N PRO A 568 4.70 19.79 4.75
CA PRO A 568 3.94 19.30 5.91
C PRO A 568 2.51 19.85 6.01
N ASP A 569 2.19 20.94 5.30
CA ASP A 569 0.85 21.52 5.26
C ASP A 569 -0.01 20.77 4.22
N LEU A 570 -1.01 20.04 4.68
CA LEU A 570 -1.86 19.20 3.84
C LEU A 570 -2.63 20.00 2.77
N THR A 571 -3.01 21.25 3.04
CA THR A 571 -3.72 22.08 2.07
C THR A 571 -2.82 22.46 0.89
N LYS A 572 -1.59 22.88 1.18
CA LYS A 572 -0.59 23.18 0.16
C LYS A 572 -0.16 21.94 -0.59
N GLN A 573 -0.02 20.83 0.13
CA GLN A 573 0.32 19.55 -0.43
C GLN A 573 -0.74 19.05 -1.41
N LYS A 574 -2.04 19.18 -1.07
CA LYS A 574 -3.16 18.89 -1.99
C LYS A 574 -3.05 19.68 -3.29
N ALA A 575 -2.71 20.98 -3.21
CA ALA A 575 -2.55 21.81 -4.40
C ALA A 575 -1.39 21.37 -5.30
N LEU A 576 -0.28 20.90 -4.71
CA LEU A 576 0.85 20.33 -5.46
C LEU A 576 0.48 18.98 -6.08
N LEU A 577 -0.26 18.16 -5.35
CA LEU A 577 -0.74 16.85 -5.82
C LEU A 577 -1.70 16.98 -6.99
N ALA A 578 -2.61 17.96 -6.97
CA ALA A 578 -3.51 18.22 -8.09
C ALA A 578 -2.73 18.58 -9.38
N GLN A 579 -1.67 19.40 -9.26
CA GLN A 579 -0.80 19.70 -10.39
C GLN A 579 -0.06 18.45 -10.90
N PHE A 580 0.48 17.62 -10.00
CA PHE A 580 1.14 16.37 -10.37
C PHE A 580 0.16 15.41 -11.06
N GLN A 581 -1.04 15.24 -10.51
CA GLN A 581 -2.08 14.39 -11.08
C GLN A 581 -2.48 14.83 -12.49
N THR A 582 -2.57 16.14 -12.73
CA THR A 582 -2.82 16.69 -14.07
C THR A 582 -1.73 16.28 -15.05
N ILE A 583 -0.45 16.29 -14.63
CA ILE A 583 0.68 15.88 -15.50
C ILE A 583 0.58 14.40 -15.86
N ILE A 584 0.34 13.51 -14.88
CA ILE A 584 0.26 12.08 -15.18
C ILE A 584 -0.97 11.71 -16.00
N ALA A 585 -2.08 12.44 -15.84
CA ALA A 585 -3.29 12.27 -16.64
C ALA A 585 -3.05 12.66 -18.10
N ASP A 586 -2.28 13.71 -18.36
CA ASP A 586 -1.95 14.21 -19.70
C ASP A 586 -0.83 13.41 -20.36
N ASP A 587 0.25 13.11 -19.64
CA ASP A 587 1.43 12.43 -20.19
C ASP A 587 1.29 10.89 -20.24
N MET A 588 0.40 10.33 -19.44
CA MET A 588 0.06 8.90 -19.39
C MET A 588 1.29 7.98 -19.28
N PRO A 589 2.04 8.02 -18.16
CA PRO A 589 3.13 7.09 -17.91
C PRO A 589 2.66 5.64 -17.75
N ALA A 590 1.36 5.43 -17.59
CA ALA A 590 0.67 4.15 -17.57
C ALA A 590 -0.69 4.27 -18.24
N LEU A 591 -1.26 3.14 -18.67
CA LEU A 591 -2.66 3.03 -19.05
C LEU A 591 -3.46 2.63 -17.81
N TRP A 592 -4.42 3.47 -17.41
CA TRP A 592 -5.22 3.29 -16.21
C TRP A 592 -6.47 2.47 -16.52
N TYR A 593 -6.81 1.52 -15.65
CA TYR A 593 -7.96 0.62 -15.84
C TYR A 593 -9.06 0.82 -14.81
N GLY A 594 -8.76 1.50 -13.72
CA GLY A 594 -9.73 1.86 -12.70
C GLY A 594 -9.34 1.39 -11.30
N PHE A 595 -10.23 1.69 -10.36
CA PHE A 595 -10.09 1.38 -8.94
C PHE A 595 -11.11 0.32 -8.57
N PRO A 596 -10.66 -0.91 -8.23
CA PRO A 596 -11.58 -1.97 -7.86
C PRO A 596 -12.22 -1.70 -6.50
N ASP A 597 -13.38 -2.30 -6.27
CA ASP A 597 -13.97 -2.37 -4.95
C ASP A 597 -13.53 -3.65 -4.24
N ASP A 598 -13.31 -3.55 -2.94
CA ASP A 598 -13.28 -4.69 -2.03
C ASP A 598 -14.72 -5.07 -1.66
N LEU A 599 -15.04 -6.35 -1.82
CA LEU A 599 -16.37 -6.87 -1.51
C LEU A 599 -16.30 -7.72 -0.25
N ILE A 600 -17.18 -7.41 0.70
CA ILE A 600 -17.24 -8.07 2.00
C ILE A 600 -18.67 -8.60 2.23
N LEU A 601 -18.79 -9.87 2.59
CA LEU A 601 -20.05 -10.46 3.04
C LEU A 601 -20.16 -10.40 4.55
N VAL A 602 -21.30 -9.91 5.06
CA VAL A 602 -21.60 -9.82 6.48
C VAL A 602 -22.99 -10.41 6.73
N LYS A 603 -23.15 -11.25 7.76
CA LYS A 603 -24.44 -11.86 8.11
C LYS A 603 -25.48 -10.79 8.38
N LYS A 604 -26.72 -11.03 7.94
CA LYS A 604 -27.82 -10.06 7.99
C LYS A 604 -28.14 -9.54 9.40
N ASN A 605 -27.93 -10.36 10.41
CA ASN A 605 -28.16 -10.02 11.81
C ASN A 605 -26.97 -9.32 12.49
N LEU A 606 -25.89 -9.03 11.76
CA LEU A 606 -24.78 -8.21 12.23
C LEU A 606 -24.96 -6.76 11.76
N LEU A 607 -24.86 -5.85 12.71
CA LEU A 607 -24.88 -4.41 12.48
C LEU A 607 -23.60 -3.79 13.08
N GLY A 608 -23.36 -2.52 12.79
CA GLY A 608 -22.18 -1.81 13.28
C GLY A 608 -20.91 -2.06 12.48
N TYR A 609 -20.93 -2.94 11.47
CA TYR A 609 -19.81 -3.04 10.53
C TYR A 609 -19.72 -1.74 9.74
N GLN A 610 -18.54 -1.12 9.77
CA GLN A 610 -18.24 0.06 9.01
C GLN A 610 -17.20 -0.32 7.96
N PRO A 611 -17.53 -0.23 6.65
CA PRO A 611 -16.56 -0.46 5.60
C PRO A 611 -15.43 0.56 5.72
N ASN A 612 -14.23 0.17 5.35
CA ASN A 612 -13.04 0.91 5.64
C ASN A 612 -12.00 0.65 4.56
N THR A 613 -11.62 1.69 3.85
CA THR A 613 -10.67 1.63 2.75
C THR A 613 -9.27 1.27 3.26
N GLY A 614 -8.91 0.01 3.25
CA GLY A 614 -7.58 -0.49 3.60
C GLY A 614 -7.44 -1.15 4.98
N TRP A 615 -8.44 -1.01 5.86
CA TRP A 615 -8.38 -1.54 7.22
C TRP A 615 -9.68 -2.28 7.61
N GLN A 616 -10.16 -3.17 6.77
CA GLN A 616 -11.51 -3.76 6.76
C GLN A 616 -12.06 -4.25 8.11
N TYR A 617 -11.21 -4.45 9.12
CA TYR A 617 -11.64 -4.99 10.41
C TYR A 617 -11.32 -4.10 11.60
N TRP A 618 -10.77 -2.93 11.37
CA TRP A 618 -10.33 -2.04 12.44
C TRP A 618 -11.45 -1.75 13.44
N ASP A 619 -12.63 -1.45 12.94
CA ASP A 619 -13.81 -1.14 13.72
C ASP A 619 -14.59 -2.37 14.21
N SER A 620 -13.97 -3.56 14.26
CA SER A 620 -14.60 -4.80 14.70
C SER A 620 -15.24 -4.72 16.10
N TRP A 621 -14.79 -3.79 16.93
CA TRP A 621 -15.36 -3.51 18.24
C TRP A 621 -16.76 -2.85 18.17
N LYS A 622 -17.10 -2.18 17.07
CA LYS A 622 -18.41 -1.56 16.82
C LYS A 622 -19.48 -2.57 16.38
N ILE A 623 -19.07 -3.76 15.95
CA ILE A 623 -19.99 -4.78 15.44
C ILE A 623 -20.82 -5.38 16.58
N TRP A 624 -22.11 -5.51 16.36
CA TRP A 624 -23.02 -6.11 17.30
C TRP A 624 -24.10 -6.94 16.61
N ARG A 625 -24.76 -7.84 17.35
CA ARG A 625 -25.78 -8.73 16.81
C ARG A 625 -27.17 -8.25 17.21
N THR A 626 -28.08 -8.22 16.23
CA THR A 626 -29.51 -8.08 16.55
C THR A 626 -30.03 -9.38 17.16
N SER A 627 -31.06 -9.26 17.96
CA SER A 627 -31.74 -10.42 18.58
C SER A 627 -32.37 -11.33 17.54
#